data_f50c6cd63450fa74791fd6c0518a596b
#
_entry.id   f50c6cd63450fa74791fd6c0518a596b
#
_cell.length_a   1.000
_cell.length_b   1.000
_cell.length_c   1.000
_cell.angle_alpha   90.00
_cell.angle_beta   90.00
_cell.angle_gamma   90.00
#
_symmetry.space_group_name_H-M   'P 1'
#
loop_
_entity.id
_entity.type
_entity.pdbx_description
1 polymer ?
#
loop_
_entity_poly.entity_id
_entity_poly.type
_entity_poly.pdbx_seq_one_letter_code
_entity_poly.pdbx_strand_id
1 'polypeptide(L)'
;CKLIKKSTFPFNIIVAITYGDNQIINKSNKIQGTDVFIKSIFENQNSTAILLNFSENKNQIIANGSKKVSPLWMLKTCYYSYKTQNINQNLSSFILSQIYKFSFLNESPLLQTFLNNNIQSIELSFDNNAINENKVLHVIQYFINNFEQHINEGWDQNFLMIKLFNKFFWISETPLVNLIIIVSCIILFLLFFYFVTNKNVAKK
;
A
#
# COMPACT_ATOMS: atom_id res chain seq x y z
N CYS A 1 6.53 23.07 7.21
CA CYS A 1 6.37 23.97 6.05
C CYS A 1 7.65 24.64 5.52
N LYS A 2 8.79 24.63 6.23
CA LYS A 2 10.06 25.22 5.72
C LYS A 2 10.64 24.47 4.51
N LEU A 3 10.45 23.15 4.42
CA LEU A 3 10.94 22.32 3.29
C LEU A 3 10.18 22.59 1.99
N ILE A 4 8.88 22.85 2.08
CA ILE A 4 8.01 23.05 0.91
C ILE A 4 8.27 24.42 0.25
N LYS A 5 8.73 25.42 1.01
CA LYS A 5 9.01 26.77 0.49
C LYS A 5 10.28 26.88 -0.37
N LYS A 6 11.18 25.88 -0.37
CA LYS A 6 12.48 25.94 -1.05
C LYS A 6 12.57 25.14 -2.34
N SER A 7 11.59 24.30 -2.65
CA SER A 7 11.61 23.40 -3.82
C SER A 7 10.43 23.70 -4.74
N THR A 8 10.73 23.82 -6.04
CA THR A 8 9.71 23.85 -7.08
C THR A 8 9.39 22.40 -7.46
N PHE A 9 8.21 21.93 -7.10
CA PHE A 9 7.72 20.61 -7.51
C PHE A 9 6.80 20.76 -8.73
N PRO A 10 6.80 19.79 -9.66
CA PRO A 10 5.87 19.77 -10.78
C PRO A 10 4.43 19.43 -10.38
N PHE A 11 4.14 19.31 -9.09
CA PHE A 11 2.84 18.96 -8.52
C PHE A 11 2.54 19.82 -7.28
N ASN A 12 1.27 19.91 -6.94
CA ASN A 12 0.83 20.65 -5.76
C ASN A 12 0.90 19.76 -4.50
N ILE A 13 1.39 20.32 -3.41
CA ILE A 13 1.42 19.67 -2.10
C ILE A 13 0.42 20.37 -1.19
N ILE A 14 -0.53 19.60 -0.68
CA ILE A 14 -1.55 20.04 0.29
C ILE A 14 -1.26 19.35 1.61
N VAL A 15 -1.10 20.12 2.67
CA VAL A 15 -1.02 19.62 4.04
C VAL A 15 -2.34 19.89 4.73
N ALA A 16 -3.04 18.84 5.12
CA ALA A 16 -4.31 18.93 5.80
C ALA A 16 -4.20 18.34 7.21
N ILE A 17 -4.83 19.00 8.17
CA ILE A 17 -5.04 18.48 9.52
C ILE A 17 -6.54 18.31 9.68
N THR A 18 -6.99 17.04 9.74
CA THR A 18 -8.41 16.71 9.90
C THR A 18 -8.74 16.54 11.38
N TYR A 19 -9.94 16.94 11.76
CA TYR A 19 -10.45 16.83 13.12
C TYR A 19 -11.70 15.96 13.17
N GLY A 20 -11.83 15.20 14.26
CA GLY A 20 -13.02 14.37 14.50
C GLY A 20 -12.98 12.98 13.87
N ASP A 21 -11.89 12.62 13.18
CA ASP A 21 -11.72 11.32 12.53
C ASP A 21 -11.65 10.14 13.52
N ASN A 22 -11.32 10.41 14.79
CA ASN A 22 -11.27 9.41 15.85
C ASN A 22 -12.58 9.27 16.65
N GLN A 23 -13.60 10.07 16.34
CA GLN A 23 -14.89 9.93 16.98
C GLN A 23 -15.69 8.83 16.27
N ILE A 24 -15.68 7.63 16.86
CA ILE A 24 -16.66 6.57 16.56
C ILE A 24 -18.03 7.09 17.05
N ILE A 25 -18.64 7.95 16.25
CA ILE A 25 -20.00 8.40 16.53
C ILE A 25 -20.95 7.31 16.07
N ASN A 26 -21.47 6.57 17.04
CA ASN A 26 -22.63 5.71 16.99
C ASN A 26 -23.11 5.29 15.59
N LYS A 27 -22.81 4.03 15.21
CA LYS A 27 -23.47 3.24 14.16
C LYS A 27 -23.40 3.68 12.69
N SER A 28 -22.90 4.84 12.35
CA SER A 28 -22.50 5.14 10.98
C SER A 28 -20.99 5.35 10.97
N ASN A 29 -20.25 4.48 10.31
CA ASN A 29 -18.79 4.55 10.11
C ASN A 29 -18.38 5.78 9.27
N LYS A 30 -18.92 6.96 9.55
CA LYS A 30 -18.60 8.20 8.83
C LYS A 30 -17.48 8.93 9.54
N ILE A 31 -16.32 8.91 8.93
CA ILE A 31 -15.17 9.75 9.28
C ILE A 31 -15.47 11.15 8.71
N GLN A 32 -16.04 12.05 9.52
CA GLN A 32 -16.65 13.29 9.03
C GLN A 32 -15.63 14.28 8.45
N GLY A 33 -14.53 14.53 9.14
CA GLY A 33 -13.53 15.52 8.70
C GLY A 33 -12.84 15.13 7.40
N THR A 34 -12.40 13.89 7.30
CA THR A 34 -11.75 13.34 6.11
C THR A 34 -12.71 13.22 4.93
N ASP A 35 -13.96 12.81 5.13
CA ASP A 35 -14.94 12.72 4.05
C ASP A 35 -15.25 14.10 3.43
N VAL A 36 -15.37 15.15 4.27
CA VAL A 36 -15.55 16.53 3.79
C VAL A 36 -14.33 16.99 3.03
N PHE A 37 -13.14 16.73 3.54
CA PHE A 37 -11.88 17.09 2.89
C PHE A 37 -11.74 16.43 1.51
N ILE A 38 -11.99 15.12 1.42
CA ILE A 38 -11.94 14.37 0.17
C ILE A 38 -12.89 14.96 -0.86
N LYS A 39 -14.14 15.21 -0.49
CA LYS A 39 -15.15 15.78 -1.40
C LYS A 39 -14.78 17.19 -1.86
N SER A 40 -14.15 17.99 -1.01
CA SER A 40 -13.83 19.38 -1.35
C SER A 40 -12.61 19.54 -2.28
N ILE A 41 -11.66 18.60 -2.24
CA ILE A 41 -10.35 18.77 -2.91
C ILE A 41 -10.14 17.77 -4.04
N PHE A 42 -10.70 16.57 -3.95
CA PHE A 42 -10.32 15.46 -4.84
C PHE A 42 -11.35 15.17 -5.94
N GLU A 43 -12.39 15.95 -6.09
CA GLU A 43 -13.50 15.65 -7.00
C GLU A 43 -13.16 15.48 -8.48
N ASN A 44 -11.93 15.63 -8.93
CA ASN A 44 -11.56 15.35 -10.34
C ASN A 44 -10.01 15.32 -10.58
N GLN A 45 -9.22 14.99 -9.59
CA GLN A 45 -7.76 15.05 -9.73
C GLN A 45 -7.09 13.70 -9.46
N ASN A 46 -6.07 13.38 -10.25
CA ASN A 46 -5.14 12.32 -9.91
C ASN A 46 -4.36 12.71 -8.66
N SER A 47 -4.80 12.22 -7.53
CA SER A 47 -4.28 12.61 -6.23
C SER A 47 -3.74 11.43 -5.47
N THR A 48 -2.71 11.69 -4.65
CA THR A 48 -2.07 10.71 -3.79
C THR A 48 -2.01 11.26 -2.38
N ALA A 49 -2.31 10.43 -1.39
CA ALA A 49 -2.30 10.84 0.00
C ALA A 49 -1.31 10.02 0.85
N ILE A 50 -0.57 10.70 1.70
CA ILE A 50 0.20 10.08 2.77
C ILE A 50 -0.47 10.45 4.09
N LEU A 51 -0.93 9.44 4.81
CA LEU A 51 -1.55 9.61 6.11
C LEU A 51 -0.48 9.43 7.19
N LEU A 52 -0.36 10.40 8.09
CA LEU A 52 0.60 10.35 9.19
C LEU A 52 -0.12 10.12 10.51
N ASN A 53 0.24 9.05 11.19
CA ASN A 53 -0.32 8.68 12.47
C ASN A 53 0.78 8.64 13.55
N PHE A 54 0.62 9.44 14.60
CA PHE A 54 1.57 9.55 15.70
C PHE A 54 1.01 8.98 17.02
N SER A 55 -0.12 8.30 16.98
CA SER A 55 -0.80 7.78 18.16
C SER A 55 -0.36 6.36 18.56
N GLU A 56 0.46 5.72 17.74
CA GLU A 56 0.87 4.34 17.96
C GLU A 56 2.19 4.24 18.73
N ASN A 57 2.39 3.14 19.47
CA ASN A 57 3.64 2.85 20.17
C ASN A 57 4.59 2.00 19.31
N LYS A 58 4.48 2.08 17.99
CA LYS A 58 5.30 1.32 17.04
C LYS A 58 5.31 1.96 15.68
N ASN A 59 6.44 1.79 14.99
CA ASN A 59 6.57 2.22 13.61
C ASN A 59 5.96 1.17 12.68
N GLN A 60 4.99 1.57 11.87
CA GLN A 60 4.32 0.69 10.91
C GLN A 60 4.08 1.38 9.58
N ILE A 61 4.05 0.57 8.52
CA ILE A 61 3.51 0.97 7.21
C ILE A 61 2.22 0.20 7.04
N ILE A 62 1.09 0.89 6.98
CA ILE A 62 -0.24 0.31 6.85
C ILE A 62 -0.70 0.54 5.41
N ALA A 63 -0.89 -0.57 4.68
CA ALA A 63 -1.29 -0.57 3.27
C ALA A 63 -2.69 -1.13 3.05
N ASN A 64 -3.35 -1.58 4.13
CA ASN A 64 -4.64 -2.26 4.07
C ASN A 64 -5.81 -1.30 4.27
N GLY A 65 -6.71 -1.27 3.30
CA GLY A 65 -7.96 -0.50 3.32
C GLY A 65 -9.19 -1.38 3.05
N SER A 66 -9.29 -2.55 3.65
CA SER A 66 -10.42 -3.48 3.52
C SER A 66 -10.54 -4.13 2.13
N LYS A 67 -11.11 -3.48 1.13
CA LYS A 67 -11.29 -4.06 -0.22
C LYS A 67 -10.20 -3.65 -1.21
N LYS A 68 -9.49 -2.58 -0.92
CA LYS A 68 -8.42 -2.02 -1.73
C LYS A 68 -7.14 -1.93 -0.92
N VAL A 69 -6.02 -2.00 -1.59
CA VAL A 69 -4.70 -1.89 -0.98
C VAL A 69 -3.95 -0.70 -1.56
N SER A 70 -3.03 -0.16 -0.80
CA SER A 70 -2.10 0.86 -1.28
C SER A 70 -1.32 0.35 -2.50
N PRO A 71 -0.98 1.20 -3.47
CA PRO A 71 -0.15 0.80 -4.61
C PRO A 71 1.19 0.24 -4.16
N LEU A 72 1.70 -0.74 -4.90
CA LEU A 72 2.98 -1.37 -4.60
C LEU A 72 4.13 -0.36 -4.58
N TRP A 73 4.13 0.62 -5.48
CA TRP A 73 5.17 1.64 -5.53
C TRP A 73 5.21 2.48 -4.24
N MET A 74 4.05 2.84 -3.66
CA MET A 74 3.99 3.56 -2.39
C MET A 74 4.57 2.73 -1.25
N LEU A 75 4.20 1.45 -1.17
CA LEU A 75 4.71 0.54 -0.15
C LEU A 75 6.23 0.39 -0.24
N LYS A 76 6.77 0.22 -1.46
CA LYS A 76 8.22 0.18 -1.71
C LYS A 76 8.92 1.47 -1.26
N THR A 77 8.41 2.61 -1.70
CA THR A 77 8.99 3.93 -1.39
C THR A 77 9.01 4.17 0.12
N CYS A 78 7.91 3.89 0.81
CA CYS A 78 7.84 4.02 2.26
C CYS A 78 8.78 3.03 2.98
N TYR A 79 8.85 1.78 2.52
CA TYR A 79 9.80 0.82 3.06
C TYR A 79 11.24 1.30 2.96
N TYR A 80 11.67 1.77 1.79
CA TYR A 80 13.03 2.26 1.60
C TYR A 80 13.30 3.54 2.37
N SER A 81 12.32 4.43 2.51
CA SER A 81 12.46 5.63 3.33
C SER A 81 12.68 5.33 4.80
N TYR A 82 11.95 4.37 5.36
CA TYR A 82 12.16 3.90 6.74
C TYR A 82 13.53 3.26 6.92
N LYS A 83 13.95 2.45 5.94
CA LYS A 83 15.26 1.80 5.96
C LYS A 83 16.42 2.79 5.92
N THR A 84 16.34 3.83 5.10
CA THR A 84 17.39 4.87 5.01
C THR A 84 17.54 5.67 6.30
N GLN A 85 16.46 5.80 7.07
CA GLN A 85 16.47 6.49 8.36
C GLN A 85 16.72 5.56 9.56
N ASN A 86 17.03 4.29 9.30
CA ASN A 86 17.18 3.26 10.35
C ASN A 86 15.97 3.23 11.31
N ILE A 87 14.78 3.41 10.77
CA ILE A 87 13.52 3.26 11.52
C ILE A 87 13.17 1.78 11.50
N ASN A 88 13.15 1.17 12.69
CA ASN A 88 12.73 -0.22 12.81
C ASN A 88 11.23 -0.33 12.51
N GLN A 89 10.88 -1.19 11.57
CA GLN A 89 9.50 -1.37 11.12
C GLN A 89 9.10 -2.83 11.18
N ASN A 90 7.89 -3.09 11.61
CA ASN A 90 7.30 -4.42 11.58
C ASN A 90 6.61 -4.65 10.23
N LEU A 91 7.37 -5.17 9.26
CA LEU A 91 6.82 -5.69 8.03
C LEU A 91 6.85 -7.22 8.05
N SER A 92 5.72 -7.83 7.71
CA SER A 92 5.65 -9.28 7.56
C SER A 92 6.68 -9.79 6.54
N SER A 93 7.25 -10.97 6.79
CA SER A 93 8.22 -11.57 5.87
C SER A 93 7.59 -12.05 4.55
N PHE A 94 6.29 -12.22 4.52
CA PHE A 94 5.52 -12.61 3.36
C PHE A 94 4.23 -11.78 3.32
N ILE A 95 4.02 -11.05 2.25
CA ILE A 95 2.81 -10.26 2.03
C ILE A 95 2.30 -10.54 0.63
N LEU A 96 1.13 -11.13 0.55
CA LEU A 96 0.31 -11.21 -0.64
C LEU A 96 -0.80 -10.16 -0.52
N SER A 97 -0.96 -9.31 -1.52
CA SER A 97 -1.98 -8.24 -1.51
C SER A 97 -3.40 -8.75 -1.21
N GLN A 98 -3.71 -9.99 -1.59
CA GLN A 98 -4.99 -10.63 -1.30
C GLN A 98 -5.25 -10.77 0.22
N ILE A 99 -4.20 -10.99 1.03
CA ILE A 99 -4.33 -11.05 2.49
C ILE A 99 -4.81 -9.71 3.04
N TYR A 100 -4.32 -8.60 2.48
CA TYR A 100 -4.81 -7.27 2.82
C TYR A 100 -6.27 -7.07 2.40
N LYS A 101 -6.65 -7.49 1.20
CA LYS A 101 -8.02 -7.33 0.68
C LYS A 101 -9.05 -8.11 1.48
N PHE A 102 -8.66 -9.23 2.08
CA PHE A 102 -9.52 -10.05 2.95
C PHE A 102 -9.52 -9.62 4.41
N SER A 103 -8.89 -8.49 4.74
CA SER A 103 -8.87 -7.93 6.10
C SER A 103 -8.28 -8.84 7.16
N PHE A 104 -7.31 -9.68 6.79
CA PHE A 104 -6.58 -10.52 7.76
C PHE A 104 -5.49 -9.74 8.52
N LEU A 105 -5.24 -8.49 8.14
CA LEU A 105 -4.28 -7.61 8.80
C LEU A 105 -5.01 -6.37 9.35
N ASN A 106 -4.32 -5.62 10.21
CA ASN A 106 -4.87 -4.41 10.77
C ASN A 106 -5.35 -3.45 9.68
N GLU A 107 -6.58 -3.02 9.78
CA GLU A 107 -7.19 -2.04 8.91
C GLU A 107 -7.11 -0.65 9.53
N SER A 108 -6.87 0.34 8.69
CA SER A 108 -7.02 1.73 9.06
C SER A 108 -8.32 2.26 8.46
N PRO A 109 -9.31 2.66 9.28
CA PRO A 109 -10.54 3.26 8.77
C PRO A 109 -10.28 4.52 7.96
N LEU A 110 -9.27 5.30 8.35
CA LEU A 110 -8.86 6.51 7.64
C LEU A 110 -8.32 6.18 6.26
N LEU A 111 -7.37 5.25 6.16
CA LEU A 111 -6.82 4.77 4.90
C LEU A 111 -7.91 4.20 3.99
N GLN A 112 -8.83 3.42 4.55
CA GLN A 112 -9.96 2.85 3.82
C GLN A 112 -10.81 3.93 3.13
N THR A 113 -11.05 5.04 3.81
CA THR A 113 -11.83 6.16 3.26
C THR A 113 -11.18 6.72 1.99
N PHE A 114 -9.86 6.95 1.99
CA PHE A 114 -9.14 7.42 0.81
C PHE A 114 -9.14 6.37 -0.32
N LEU A 115 -8.81 5.12 -0.02
CA LEU A 115 -8.75 4.06 -1.01
C LEU A 115 -10.12 3.79 -1.65
N ASN A 116 -11.22 3.86 -0.90
CA ASN A 116 -12.58 3.70 -1.42
C ASN A 116 -12.98 4.82 -2.37
N ASN A 117 -12.44 6.02 -2.17
CA ASN A 117 -12.63 7.16 -3.08
C ASN A 117 -11.64 7.18 -4.26
N ASN A 118 -10.97 6.06 -4.54
CA ASN A 118 -9.98 5.91 -5.62
C ASN A 118 -8.75 6.83 -5.47
N ILE A 119 -8.41 7.25 -4.27
CA ILE A 119 -7.21 8.02 -3.98
C ILE A 119 -6.10 7.05 -3.58
N GLN A 120 -5.02 7.02 -4.35
CA GLN A 120 -3.83 6.23 -4.00
C GLN A 120 -3.28 6.73 -2.67
N SER A 121 -3.27 5.90 -1.66
CA SER A 121 -2.92 6.33 -0.30
C SER A 121 -2.21 5.25 0.49
N ILE A 122 -1.43 5.68 1.47
CA ILE A 122 -0.72 4.83 2.42
C ILE A 122 -0.68 5.52 3.78
N GLU A 123 -0.73 4.75 4.85
CA GLU A 123 -0.61 5.28 6.21
C GLU A 123 0.75 4.92 6.81
N LEU A 124 1.40 5.91 7.39
CA LEU A 124 2.65 5.80 8.10
C LEU A 124 2.40 6.06 9.58
N SER A 125 2.56 5.03 10.38
CA SER A 125 2.49 5.12 11.83
C SER A 125 3.89 5.29 12.41
N PHE A 126 4.01 6.23 13.34
CA PHE A 126 5.27 6.52 14.03
C PHE A 126 5.10 6.37 15.53
N ASP A 127 6.09 5.73 16.17
CA ASP A 127 6.19 5.66 17.62
C ASP A 127 6.49 7.04 18.18
N ASN A 128 5.50 7.64 18.83
CA ASN A 128 5.58 8.99 19.37
C ASN A 128 6.68 9.17 20.44
N ASN A 129 7.06 8.09 21.13
CA ASN A 129 8.06 8.11 22.18
C ASN A 129 9.51 7.92 21.68
N ALA A 130 9.68 7.31 20.51
CA ALA A 130 10.99 6.89 20.02
C ALA A 130 11.44 7.62 18.75
N ILE A 131 10.55 8.38 18.10
CA ILE A 131 10.88 8.99 16.81
C ILE A 131 11.31 10.45 16.96
N ASN A 132 12.37 10.80 16.23
CA ASN A 132 12.82 12.17 16.07
C ASN A 132 12.08 12.82 14.89
N GLU A 133 11.58 14.04 15.08
CA GLU A 133 10.90 14.84 14.04
C GLU A 133 11.71 14.92 12.73
N ASN A 134 13.03 15.05 12.81
CA ASN A 134 13.89 15.07 11.63
C ASN A 134 13.79 13.78 10.81
N LYS A 135 13.68 12.62 11.46
CA LYS A 135 13.51 11.34 10.75
C LYS A 135 12.18 11.30 9.98
N VAL A 136 11.10 11.78 10.59
CA VAL A 136 9.79 11.89 9.93
C VAL A 136 9.87 12.80 8.71
N LEU A 137 10.49 13.97 8.86
CA LEU A 137 10.67 14.91 7.75
C LEU A 137 11.47 14.28 6.62
N HIS A 138 12.54 13.54 6.93
CA HIS A 138 13.33 12.85 5.90
C HIS A 138 12.53 11.74 5.19
N VAL A 139 11.68 11.00 5.92
CA VAL A 139 10.79 10.00 5.30
C VAL A 139 9.85 10.67 4.31
N ILE A 140 9.21 11.76 4.70
CA ILE A 140 8.30 12.52 3.83
C ILE A 140 9.08 13.10 2.62
N GLN A 141 10.24 13.69 2.86
CA GLN A 141 11.08 14.23 1.79
C GLN A 141 11.52 13.16 0.80
N TYR A 142 11.92 11.98 1.30
CA TYR A 142 12.26 10.84 0.44
C TYR A 142 11.08 10.44 -0.44
N PHE A 143 9.88 10.37 0.12
CA PHE A 143 8.68 10.06 -0.63
C PHE A 143 8.40 11.12 -1.71
N ILE A 144 8.42 12.39 -1.35
CA ILE A 144 8.18 13.51 -2.27
C ILE A 144 9.18 13.49 -3.43
N ASN A 145 10.46 13.26 -3.15
CA ASN A 145 11.51 13.23 -4.17
C ASN A 145 11.39 12.07 -5.16
N ASN A 146 10.79 10.97 -4.71
CA ASN A 146 10.57 9.79 -5.56
C ASN A 146 9.18 9.77 -6.21
N PHE A 147 8.28 10.66 -5.81
CA PHE A 147 6.89 10.68 -6.28
C PHE A 147 6.79 10.93 -7.79
N GLU A 148 7.59 11.82 -8.33
CA GLU A 148 7.58 12.18 -9.74
C GLU A 148 7.81 10.98 -10.66
N GLN A 149 8.66 10.04 -10.25
CA GLN A 149 8.94 8.83 -11.01
C GLN A 149 7.75 7.88 -11.10
N HIS A 150 6.82 7.98 -10.15
CA HIS A 150 5.70 7.06 -9.97
C HIS A 150 4.33 7.68 -10.27
N ILE A 151 4.26 8.97 -10.59
CA ILE A 151 2.99 9.68 -10.81
C ILE A 151 2.14 9.08 -11.93
N ASN A 152 2.77 8.43 -12.90
CA ASN A 152 2.13 7.77 -14.02
C ASN A 152 2.02 6.25 -13.86
N GLU A 153 2.49 5.68 -12.74
CA GLU A 153 2.36 4.26 -12.48
C GLU A 153 0.91 3.90 -12.18
N GLY A 154 0.47 2.78 -12.75
CA GLY A 154 -0.84 2.23 -12.48
C GLY A 154 -0.99 1.81 -11.01
N TRP A 155 -2.23 1.70 -10.56
CA TRP A 155 -2.53 1.20 -9.23
C TRP A 155 -2.53 -0.33 -9.21
N ASP A 156 -1.37 -0.94 -8.98
CA ASP A 156 -1.23 -2.38 -8.79
C ASP A 156 -2.04 -2.83 -7.56
N GLN A 157 -3.11 -3.59 -7.80
CA GLN A 157 -3.96 -4.13 -6.74
C GLN A 157 -3.54 -5.54 -6.31
N ASN A 158 -2.70 -6.19 -7.11
CA ASN A 158 -2.27 -7.57 -6.88
C ASN A 158 -0.74 -7.61 -6.92
N PHE A 159 -0.12 -7.83 -5.78
CA PHE A 159 1.32 -7.93 -5.67
C PHE A 159 1.73 -8.94 -4.60
N LEU A 160 2.98 -9.36 -4.66
CA LEU A 160 3.58 -10.26 -3.70
C LEU A 160 4.89 -9.68 -3.19
N MET A 161 5.08 -9.70 -1.88
CA MET A 161 6.34 -9.37 -1.22
C MET A 161 6.84 -10.56 -0.43
N ILE A 162 8.09 -10.95 -0.66
CA ILE A 162 8.74 -12.06 0.03
C ILE A 162 10.07 -11.57 0.59
N LYS A 163 10.37 -11.91 1.84
CA LYS A 163 11.67 -11.68 2.44
C LYS A 163 12.51 -12.95 2.34
N LEU A 164 13.60 -12.88 1.57
CA LEU A 164 14.59 -13.93 1.45
C LEU A 164 15.97 -13.36 1.79
N PHE A 165 16.75 -14.06 2.63
CA PHE A 165 18.11 -13.65 3.01
C PHE A 165 18.24 -12.17 3.41
N ASN A 166 17.32 -11.68 4.26
CA ASN A 166 17.25 -10.28 4.71
C ASN A 166 17.00 -9.22 3.59
N LYS A 167 16.64 -9.66 2.39
CA LYS A 167 16.20 -8.77 1.30
C LYS A 167 14.72 -9.00 0.99
N PHE A 168 14.02 -7.92 0.67
CA PHE A 168 12.65 -8.00 0.19
C PHE A 168 12.64 -8.07 -1.34
N PHE A 169 11.90 -9.04 -1.85
CA PHE A 169 11.59 -9.20 -3.27
C PHE A 169 10.14 -8.76 -3.47
N TRP A 170 9.96 -7.90 -4.44
CA TRP A 170 8.68 -7.30 -4.77
C TRP A 170 8.26 -7.76 -6.16
N ILE A 171 7.12 -8.41 -6.24
CA ILE A 171 6.56 -8.90 -7.48
C ILE A 171 5.28 -8.11 -7.75
N SER A 172 5.29 -7.29 -8.80
CA SER A 172 4.15 -6.50 -9.23
C SER A 172 3.07 -7.37 -9.88
N GLU A 173 1.96 -6.77 -10.26
CA GLU A 173 0.78 -7.48 -10.76
C GLU A 173 1.08 -8.25 -12.05
N THR A 174 1.70 -7.63 -13.05
CA THR A 174 1.94 -8.24 -14.35
C THR A 174 2.76 -9.55 -14.28
N PRO A 175 3.96 -9.60 -13.66
CA PRO A 175 4.70 -10.85 -13.53
C PRO A 175 3.99 -11.87 -12.66
N LEU A 176 3.20 -11.45 -11.65
CA LEU A 176 2.44 -12.38 -10.81
C LEU A 176 1.34 -13.06 -11.62
N VAL A 177 0.58 -12.32 -12.41
CA VAL A 177 -0.47 -12.86 -13.29
C VAL A 177 0.13 -13.81 -14.33
N ASN A 178 1.23 -13.41 -14.97
CA ASN A 178 1.93 -14.26 -15.93
C ASN A 178 2.39 -15.59 -15.32
N LEU A 179 2.93 -15.55 -14.10
CA LEU A 179 3.33 -16.75 -13.38
C LEU A 179 2.12 -17.67 -13.09
N ILE A 180 1.00 -17.13 -12.66
CA ILE A 180 -0.23 -17.89 -12.42
C ILE A 180 -0.71 -18.55 -13.73
N ILE A 181 -0.70 -17.83 -14.84
CA ILE A 181 -1.10 -18.36 -16.15
C ILE A 181 -0.19 -19.53 -16.54
N ILE A 182 1.13 -19.36 -16.44
CA ILE A 182 2.11 -20.41 -16.78
C ILE A 182 1.87 -21.67 -15.94
N VAL A 183 1.73 -21.51 -14.62
CA VAL A 183 1.47 -22.64 -13.71
C VAL A 183 0.15 -23.34 -14.07
N SER A 184 -0.90 -22.58 -14.35
CA SER A 184 -2.19 -23.13 -14.75
C SER A 184 -2.11 -23.92 -16.07
N CYS A 185 -1.37 -23.42 -17.06
CA CYS A 185 -1.12 -24.13 -18.31
C CYS A 185 -0.36 -25.44 -18.09
N ILE A 186 0.65 -25.44 -17.22
CA ILE A 186 1.40 -26.66 -16.89
C ILE A 186 0.48 -27.71 -16.24
N ILE A 187 -0.36 -27.30 -15.29
CA ILE A 187 -1.32 -28.20 -14.62
C ILE A 187 -2.30 -28.80 -15.64
N LEU A 188 -2.87 -27.97 -16.51
CA LEU A 188 -3.79 -28.42 -17.56
C LEU A 188 -3.11 -29.41 -18.50
N PHE A 189 -1.87 -29.15 -18.90
CA PHE A 189 -1.08 -30.04 -19.74
C PHE A 189 -0.83 -31.39 -19.07
N LEU A 190 -0.45 -31.40 -17.79
CA LEU A 190 -0.25 -32.65 -17.02
C LEU A 190 -1.56 -33.45 -16.89
N LEU A 191 -2.68 -32.77 -16.62
CA LEU A 191 -4.00 -33.43 -16.58
C LEU A 191 -4.37 -34.03 -17.93
N PHE A 192 -4.16 -33.31 -19.03
CA PHE A 192 -4.40 -33.82 -20.38
C PHE A 192 -3.57 -35.09 -20.65
N PHE A 193 -2.29 -35.07 -20.34
CA PHE A 193 -1.42 -36.25 -20.47
C PHE A 193 -1.91 -37.43 -19.64
N TYR A 194 -2.28 -37.16 -18.40
CA TYR A 194 -2.84 -38.19 -17.54
C TYR A 194 -4.09 -38.86 -18.12
N PHE A 195 -5.02 -38.08 -18.64
CA PHE A 195 -6.23 -38.61 -19.28
C PHE A 195 -5.95 -39.40 -20.55
N VAL A 196 -5.01 -38.94 -21.39
CA VAL A 196 -4.63 -39.65 -22.62
C VAL A 196 -3.98 -40.97 -22.32
N THR A 197 -3.07 -41.01 -21.35
CA THR A 197 -2.38 -42.26 -20.96
C THR A 197 -3.34 -43.26 -20.33
N ASN A 198 -4.25 -42.85 -19.46
CA ASN A 198 -5.23 -43.74 -18.85
C ASN A 198 -6.27 -44.28 -19.84
N LYS A 199 -6.68 -43.49 -20.85
CA LYS A 199 -7.55 -44.01 -21.94
C LYS A 199 -6.90 -45.13 -22.72
N ASN A 200 -5.59 -45.11 -22.89
CA ASN A 200 -4.84 -46.14 -23.61
C ASN A 200 -4.65 -47.42 -22.79
N VAL A 201 -4.65 -47.31 -21.44
CA VAL A 201 -4.58 -48.47 -20.55
C VAL A 201 -5.94 -49.18 -20.42
N ALA A 202 -7.05 -48.44 -20.47
CA ALA A 202 -8.41 -49.02 -20.40
C ALA A 202 -8.87 -49.72 -21.72
N LYS A 203 -8.11 -49.61 -22.82
CA LYS A 203 -8.41 -50.27 -24.10
C LYS A 203 -7.56 -51.54 -24.36
N LYS A 204 -6.70 -51.93 -23.42
CA LYS A 204 -5.99 -53.19 -23.43
C LYS A 204 -6.66 -54.15 -22.44
#